data_54e93dc0a448f9fcb5acead18c5625c2
#
_entry.id   54e93dc0a448f9fcb5acead18c5625c2
#
_cell.length_a   1.000
_cell.length_b   1.000
_cell.length_c   1.000
_cell.angle_alpha   90.00
_cell.angle_beta   90.00
_cell.angle_gamma   90.00
#
_symmetry.space_group_name_H-M   'P 1'
#
loop_
_entity.id
_entity.type
_entity.pdbx_description
1 polymer ?
#
loop_
_entity_poly.entity_id
_entity_poly.type
_entity_poly.pdbx_seq_one_letter_code
_entity_poly.pdbx_strand_id
1 'polypeptide(L)'
;GTPIDNIWLQKGRKYRDFNSTWHWKYWSEEFAKAGLHLVIPINHISEAGALRICQQSDLIDVINSCLRGDDGQYCGQCWKCFHKNGPLGREINPQSKEIQILLNKMPLRTAHHALWAIQKMKLEHLVPHLSDELISPLEWWENAYRPGLDLIQQPWRETVQERTEKWLPYMQDDKKLHCVNLFP
;
A
#
# COMPACT_ATOMS: atom_id res chain seq x y z
N GLY A 1 -6.03 2.43 0.40
CA GLY A 1 -4.90 1.54 0.67
C GLY A 1 -5.36 0.20 1.16
N THR A 2 -4.50 -0.79 1.08
CA THR A 2 -4.74 -2.12 1.63
C THR A 2 -4.64 -2.08 3.17
N PRO A 3 -5.10 -3.13 3.90
CA PRO A 3 -4.97 -3.16 5.36
C PRO A 3 -3.54 -2.95 5.86
N ILE A 4 -2.55 -3.51 5.18
CA ILE A 4 -1.14 -3.37 5.55
C ILE A 4 -0.62 -1.94 5.35
N ASP A 5 -1.10 -1.18 4.38
CA ASP A 5 -0.71 0.23 4.18
C ASP A 5 -1.23 1.14 5.30
N ASN A 6 -2.21 0.70 6.06
CA ASN A 6 -2.74 1.44 7.19
C ASN A 6 -1.95 1.22 8.49
N ILE A 7 -0.81 0.57 8.44
CA ILE A 7 0.14 0.58 9.53
C ILE A 7 0.67 2.01 9.65
N TRP A 8 0.03 2.78 10.50
CA TRP A 8 0.49 4.11 10.85
C TRP A 8 1.77 3.98 11.65
N LEU A 9 2.73 4.77 11.31
CA LEU A 9 3.96 4.99 12.03
C LEU A 9 3.76 5.64 13.39
N GLN A 10 2.76 5.29 14.08
CA GLN A 10 2.71 5.64 15.50
C GLN A 10 3.55 4.61 16.24
N LYS A 11 4.52 5.10 16.98
CA LYS A 11 5.35 4.33 17.91
C LYS A 11 4.49 3.30 18.63
N GLY A 12 4.72 2.01 18.39
CA GLY A 12 3.99 0.92 19.01
C GLY A 12 2.70 0.46 18.35
N ARG A 13 2.29 0.96 17.18
CA ARG A 13 1.16 0.38 16.46
C ARG A 13 1.61 -0.87 15.69
N LYS A 14 0.92 -1.96 15.99
CA LYS A 14 1.02 -3.23 15.28
C LYS A 14 0.22 -3.17 13.97
N TYR A 15 0.48 -4.11 13.06
CA TYR A 15 -0.36 -4.42 11.91
C TYR A 15 -1.85 -4.40 12.29
N ARG A 16 -2.63 -3.65 11.52
CA ARG A 16 -4.04 -3.49 11.84
C ARG A 16 -4.82 -4.69 11.32
N ASP A 17 -5.26 -5.52 12.22
CA ASP A 17 -6.25 -6.55 11.92
C ASP A 17 -7.58 -5.89 11.52
N PHE A 18 -7.88 -5.93 10.22
CA PHE A 18 -9.11 -5.37 9.69
C PHE A 18 -10.34 -6.16 10.18
N ASN A 19 -10.18 -7.47 10.41
CA ASN A 19 -11.26 -8.33 10.89
C ASN A 19 -11.73 -7.98 12.30
N SER A 20 -10.90 -7.30 13.09
CA SER A 20 -11.29 -6.80 14.42
C SER A 20 -12.09 -5.49 14.36
N THR A 21 -12.18 -4.85 13.21
CA THR A 21 -12.89 -3.58 13.08
C THR A 21 -14.41 -3.73 13.16
N TRP A 22 -15.07 -2.69 13.66
CA TRP A 22 -16.53 -2.63 13.70
C TRP A 22 -17.17 -2.85 12.33
N HIS A 23 -16.65 -2.19 11.29
CA HIS A 23 -17.15 -2.33 9.92
C HIS A 23 -17.13 -3.78 9.43
N TRP A 24 -16.03 -4.49 9.68
CA TRP A 24 -15.91 -5.88 9.28
C TRP A 24 -16.96 -6.74 10.00
N LYS A 25 -17.06 -6.62 11.32
CA LYS A 25 -18.01 -7.42 12.13
C LYS A 25 -19.44 -7.22 11.65
N TYR A 26 -19.86 -5.96 11.53
CA TYR A 26 -21.20 -5.62 11.08
C TYR A 26 -21.50 -6.19 9.69
N TRP A 27 -20.69 -5.89 8.69
CA TRP A 27 -20.95 -6.34 7.33
C TRP A 27 -20.81 -7.84 7.15
N SER A 28 -19.90 -8.52 7.86
CA SER A 28 -19.78 -9.97 7.81
C SER A 28 -21.06 -10.67 8.28
N GLU A 29 -21.68 -10.14 9.32
CA GLU A 29 -22.97 -10.67 9.82
C GLU A 29 -24.10 -10.43 8.83
N GLU A 30 -24.20 -9.23 8.27
CA GLU A 30 -25.25 -8.89 7.31
C GLU A 30 -25.12 -9.70 6.01
N PHE A 31 -23.92 -9.84 5.47
CA PHE A 31 -23.69 -10.69 4.29
C PHE A 31 -23.94 -12.17 4.58
N ALA A 32 -23.59 -12.67 5.78
CA ALA A 32 -23.85 -14.04 6.17
C ALA A 32 -25.35 -14.38 6.19
N LYS A 33 -26.22 -13.44 6.59
CA LYS A 33 -27.69 -13.60 6.52
C LYS A 33 -28.18 -13.82 5.08
N ALA A 34 -27.48 -13.29 4.10
CA ALA A 34 -27.77 -13.48 2.68
C ALA A 34 -27.06 -14.71 2.06
N GLY A 35 -26.38 -15.54 2.88
CA GLY A 35 -25.60 -16.69 2.41
C GLY A 35 -24.30 -16.31 1.70
N LEU A 36 -23.83 -15.08 1.85
CA LEU A 36 -22.61 -14.57 1.24
C LEU A 36 -21.48 -14.49 2.26
N HIS A 37 -20.24 -14.80 1.82
CA HIS A 37 -19.06 -14.69 2.65
C HIS A 37 -18.24 -13.45 2.27
N LEU A 38 -18.00 -12.59 3.24
CA LEU A 38 -17.14 -11.43 3.05
C LEU A 38 -15.68 -11.87 3.26
N VAL A 39 -14.84 -11.67 2.24
CA VAL A 39 -13.42 -12.03 2.27
C VAL A 39 -12.58 -10.82 1.84
N ILE A 40 -11.45 -10.59 2.51
CA ILE A 40 -10.46 -9.60 2.09
C ILE A 40 -9.20 -10.34 1.63
N PRO A 41 -9.11 -10.73 0.36
CA PRO A 41 -8.00 -11.54 -0.15
C PRO A 41 -6.67 -10.80 -0.20
N ILE A 42 -6.67 -9.47 -0.02
CA ILE A 42 -5.47 -8.61 -0.09
C ILE A 42 -4.97 -8.14 1.29
N ASN A 43 -5.37 -8.79 2.38
CA ASN A 43 -4.95 -8.42 3.73
C ASN A 43 -3.42 -8.40 3.91
N HIS A 44 -2.73 -9.26 3.19
CA HIS A 44 -1.30 -9.50 3.26
C HIS A 44 -0.49 -8.80 2.14
N ILE A 45 -1.14 -8.00 1.30
CA ILE A 45 -0.51 -7.32 0.16
C ILE A 45 -0.56 -5.82 0.38
N SER A 46 0.59 -5.15 0.31
CA SER A 46 0.67 -3.69 0.30
C SER A 46 0.17 -3.10 -1.03
N GLU A 47 -0.08 -1.80 -1.06
CA GLU A 47 -0.40 -1.12 -2.32
C GLU A 47 0.78 -1.17 -3.31
N ALA A 48 2.03 -1.20 -2.82
CA ALA A 48 3.23 -1.43 -3.65
C ALA A 48 3.24 -2.84 -4.25
N GLY A 49 2.93 -3.87 -3.45
CA GLY A 49 2.77 -5.24 -3.94
C GLY A 49 1.65 -5.37 -4.98
N ALA A 50 0.51 -4.70 -4.74
CA ALA A 50 -0.57 -4.66 -5.72
C ALA A 50 -0.13 -4.00 -7.04
N LEU A 51 0.61 -2.90 -6.99
CA LEU A 51 1.18 -2.27 -8.19
C LEU A 51 2.16 -3.20 -8.93
N ARG A 52 2.99 -3.95 -8.19
CA ARG A 52 3.90 -4.94 -8.79
C ARG A 52 3.14 -6.05 -9.52
N ILE A 53 2.06 -6.57 -8.95
CA ILE A 53 1.18 -7.54 -9.64
C ILE A 53 0.65 -6.92 -10.93
N CYS A 54 0.16 -5.68 -10.86
CA CYS A 54 -0.37 -4.98 -12.01
C CYS A 54 0.68 -4.77 -13.12
N GLN A 55 1.92 -4.46 -12.76
CA GLN A 55 3.03 -4.32 -13.70
C GLN A 55 3.40 -5.63 -14.41
N GLN A 56 3.19 -6.76 -13.75
CA GLN A 56 3.47 -8.09 -14.30
C GLN A 56 2.27 -8.68 -15.07
N SER A 57 1.13 -8.03 -15.02
CA SER A 57 -0.10 -8.42 -15.70
C SER A 57 -0.35 -7.54 -16.92
N ASP A 58 -1.24 -7.98 -17.79
CA ASP A 58 -1.74 -7.23 -18.95
C ASP A 58 -2.74 -6.11 -18.59
N LEU A 59 -2.96 -5.87 -17.28
CA LEU A 59 -3.90 -4.87 -16.79
C LEU A 59 -3.27 -3.49 -16.57
N ILE A 60 -1.96 -3.33 -16.81
CA ILE A 60 -1.23 -2.10 -16.48
C ILE A 60 -1.83 -0.85 -17.17
N ASP A 61 -2.30 -0.99 -18.39
CA ASP A 61 -2.80 0.13 -19.18
C ASP A 61 -4.20 0.61 -18.75
N VAL A 62 -4.98 -0.27 -18.10
CA VAL A 62 -6.33 0.06 -17.63
C VAL A 62 -6.39 0.52 -16.19
N ILE A 63 -5.26 0.46 -15.46
CA ILE A 63 -5.21 0.87 -14.07
C ILE A 63 -5.17 2.39 -13.96
N ASN A 64 -6.24 2.95 -13.42
CA ASN A 64 -6.27 4.34 -13.03
C ASN A 64 -7.00 4.50 -11.69
N SER A 65 -6.37 5.17 -10.73
CA SER A 65 -6.98 5.47 -9.42
C SER A 65 -7.10 6.97 -9.16
N CYS A 66 -6.68 7.80 -10.11
CA CYS A 66 -6.86 9.24 -10.01
C CYS A 66 -8.29 9.61 -10.39
N LEU A 67 -8.99 10.33 -9.49
CA LEU A 67 -10.35 10.81 -9.70
C LEU A 67 -10.40 12.30 -10.08
N ARG A 68 -9.25 12.92 -10.36
CA ARG A 68 -9.11 14.36 -10.64
C ARG A 68 -8.64 14.66 -12.06
N GLY A 69 -8.38 13.64 -12.83
CA GLY A 69 -8.06 13.79 -14.25
C GLY A 69 -9.34 13.76 -15.08
N ASP A 70 -9.26 14.28 -16.27
CA ASP A 70 -10.36 14.31 -17.23
C ASP A 70 -10.32 13.09 -18.15
N ASP A 71 -11.47 12.66 -18.66
CA ASP A 71 -11.60 11.59 -19.66
C ASP A 71 -10.86 10.28 -19.33
N GLY A 72 -10.89 9.89 -18.05
CA GLY A 72 -10.23 8.67 -17.59
C GLY A 72 -8.71 8.79 -17.46
N GLN A 73 -8.14 9.95 -17.76
CA GLN A 73 -6.72 10.22 -17.57
C GLN A 73 -6.39 10.54 -16.10
N TYR A 74 -5.14 10.44 -15.72
CA TYR A 74 -4.66 10.85 -14.41
C TYR A 74 -4.18 12.31 -14.43
N CYS A 75 -4.35 13.05 -13.32
CA CYS A 75 -3.99 14.48 -13.27
C CYS A 75 -2.49 14.74 -13.10
N GLY A 76 -1.68 13.76 -12.70
CA GLY A 76 -0.25 13.92 -12.44
C GLY A 76 0.14 14.76 -11.22
N GLN A 77 -0.80 15.37 -10.51
CA GLN A 77 -0.52 16.42 -9.51
C GLN A 77 -1.01 16.09 -8.10
N CYS A 78 -1.78 15.02 -7.92
CA CYS A 78 -2.35 14.66 -6.62
C CYS A 78 -1.55 13.55 -5.91
N TRP A 79 -1.78 13.40 -4.61
CA TRP A 79 -1.14 12.37 -3.80
C TRP A 79 -1.40 10.93 -4.31
N LYS A 80 -2.54 10.67 -4.96
CA LYS A 80 -2.79 9.36 -5.59
C LYS A 80 -1.90 9.13 -6.80
N CYS A 81 -1.66 10.17 -7.61
CA CYS A 81 -0.71 10.09 -8.71
C CYS A 81 0.71 9.86 -8.19
N PHE A 82 1.10 10.55 -7.13
CA PHE A 82 2.39 10.32 -6.46
C PHE A 82 2.54 8.86 -5.99
N HIS A 83 1.53 8.32 -5.31
CA HIS A 83 1.61 6.98 -4.74
C HIS A 83 1.48 5.82 -5.75
N LYS A 84 0.88 6.06 -6.91
CA LYS A 84 0.53 5.01 -7.86
C LYS A 84 1.09 5.26 -9.26
N ASN A 85 0.75 6.38 -9.86
CA ASN A 85 1.15 6.66 -11.23
C ASN A 85 2.66 6.89 -11.37
N GLY A 86 3.26 7.64 -10.45
CA GLY A 86 4.71 7.86 -10.45
C GLY A 86 5.52 6.56 -10.35
N PRO A 87 5.28 5.67 -9.35
CA PRO A 87 5.96 4.38 -9.26
C PRO A 87 5.72 3.44 -10.46
N LEU A 88 4.64 3.62 -11.20
CA LEU A 88 4.40 2.92 -12.47
C LEU A 88 5.16 3.51 -13.67
N GLY A 89 5.97 4.55 -13.44
CA GLY A 89 6.71 5.24 -14.51
C GLY A 89 5.89 6.25 -15.30
N ARG A 90 4.68 6.57 -14.86
CA ARG A 90 3.84 7.58 -15.49
C ARG A 90 4.27 8.99 -15.06
N GLU A 91 4.10 9.96 -15.94
CA GLU A 91 4.50 11.34 -15.65
C GLU A 91 3.70 11.94 -14.49
N ILE A 92 4.40 12.52 -13.54
CA ILE A 92 3.82 13.29 -12.43
C ILE A 92 4.58 14.61 -12.26
N ASN A 93 3.93 15.59 -11.64
CA ASN A 93 4.58 16.83 -11.23
C ASN A 93 4.86 16.82 -9.71
N PRO A 94 6.08 16.41 -9.29
CA PRO A 94 6.44 16.37 -7.86
C PRO A 94 6.41 17.73 -7.18
N GLN A 95 6.51 18.81 -7.94
CA GLN A 95 6.47 20.20 -7.44
C GLN A 95 5.04 20.74 -7.28
N SER A 96 4.01 19.95 -7.61
CA SER A 96 2.64 20.37 -7.39
C SER A 96 2.36 20.64 -5.92
N LYS A 97 1.52 21.63 -5.63
CA LYS A 97 1.18 22.04 -4.25
C LYS A 97 0.71 20.86 -3.38
N GLU A 98 -0.08 19.95 -3.94
CA GLU A 98 -0.63 18.82 -3.16
C GLU A 98 0.46 17.81 -2.81
N ILE A 99 1.35 17.49 -3.75
CA ILE A 99 2.46 16.57 -3.49
C ILE A 99 3.44 17.20 -2.50
N GLN A 100 3.77 18.47 -2.64
CA GLN A 100 4.63 19.17 -1.69
C GLN A 100 4.04 19.22 -0.26
N ILE A 101 2.73 19.45 -0.13
CA ILE A 101 2.06 19.35 1.17
C ILE A 101 2.14 17.93 1.73
N LEU A 102 1.98 16.90 0.91
CA LEU A 102 2.12 15.51 1.34
C LEU A 102 3.53 15.23 1.87
N LEU A 103 4.56 15.59 1.10
CA LEU A 103 5.96 15.29 1.41
C LEU A 103 6.47 16.03 2.67
N ASN A 104 5.92 17.19 2.95
CA ASN A 104 6.29 18.00 4.12
C ASN A 104 5.39 17.77 5.34
N LYS A 105 4.36 16.94 5.23
CA LYS A 105 3.44 16.66 6.34
C LYS A 105 3.92 15.48 7.16
N MET A 106 4.16 15.72 8.44
CA MET A 106 4.54 14.69 9.39
C MET A 106 3.37 14.34 10.33
N PRO A 107 3.12 13.08 10.65
CA PRO A 107 3.70 11.90 9.99
C PRO A 107 3.17 11.71 8.57
N LEU A 108 3.99 11.16 7.70
CA LEU A 108 3.56 10.83 6.34
C LEU A 108 2.37 9.86 6.36
N ARG A 109 1.35 10.19 5.61
CA ARG A 109 0.20 9.31 5.44
C ARG A 109 0.62 8.07 4.66
N THR A 110 0.27 6.87 5.17
CA THR A 110 0.71 5.59 4.56
C THR A 110 2.23 5.54 4.35
N ALA A 111 2.98 5.74 5.41
CA ALA A 111 4.37 6.15 5.32
C ALA A 111 5.30 5.17 4.61
N HIS A 112 5.23 3.85 4.89
CA HIS A 112 6.07 2.91 4.14
C HIS A 112 5.84 3.03 2.64
N HIS A 113 4.57 3.17 2.24
CA HIS A 113 4.23 3.33 0.83
C HIS A 113 4.74 4.66 0.26
N ALA A 114 4.66 5.75 1.03
CA ALA A 114 5.20 7.05 0.62
C ALA A 114 6.73 7.02 0.48
N LEU A 115 7.44 6.45 1.46
CA LEU A 115 8.89 6.30 1.42
C LEU A 115 9.34 5.40 0.26
N TRP A 116 8.65 4.28 0.06
CA TRP A 116 8.89 3.41 -1.09
C TRP A 116 8.67 4.15 -2.42
N ALA A 117 7.60 4.93 -2.55
CA ALA A 117 7.33 5.70 -3.76
C ALA A 117 8.40 6.77 -4.03
N ILE A 118 8.90 7.43 -2.98
CA ILE A 118 10.03 8.38 -3.08
C ILE A 118 11.25 7.68 -3.66
N GLN A 119 11.68 6.54 -3.11
CA GLN A 119 12.84 5.79 -3.61
C GLN A 119 12.60 5.24 -5.03
N LYS A 120 11.42 4.68 -5.28
CA LYS A 120 11.08 4.13 -6.60
C LYS A 120 11.19 5.17 -7.72
N MET A 121 10.85 6.42 -7.40
CA MET A 121 10.91 7.55 -8.34
C MET A 121 12.24 8.34 -8.26
N LYS A 122 13.16 7.98 -7.36
CA LYS A 122 14.43 8.71 -7.13
C LYS A 122 14.23 10.18 -6.74
N LEU A 123 13.29 10.41 -5.83
CA LEU A 123 12.88 11.75 -5.38
C LEU A 123 13.38 12.09 -3.97
N GLU A 124 14.40 11.36 -3.44
CA GLU A 124 14.96 11.56 -2.10
C GLU A 124 15.45 12.99 -1.88
N HIS A 125 15.95 13.63 -2.94
CA HIS A 125 16.43 15.01 -2.90
C HIS A 125 15.34 16.04 -2.55
N LEU A 126 14.05 15.70 -2.69
CA LEU A 126 12.92 16.56 -2.31
C LEU A 126 12.59 16.50 -0.82
N VAL A 127 13.12 15.52 -0.11
CA VAL A 127 12.78 15.23 1.29
C VAL A 127 14.03 14.99 2.16
N PRO A 128 14.98 15.95 2.21
CA PRO A 128 16.23 15.78 2.96
C PRO A 128 15.99 15.52 4.45
N HIS A 129 14.85 15.94 4.98
CA HIS A 129 14.44 15.69 6.37
C HIS A 129 14.02 14.22 6.64
N LEU A 130 13.91 13.38 5.61
CA LEU A 130 13.62 11.95 5.71
C LEU A 130 14.84 11.09 5.30
N SER A 131 16.05 11.66 5.27
CA SER A 131 17.26 10.97 4.83
C SER A 131 17.49 9.67 5.59
N ASP A 132 17.31 9.68 6.91
CA ASP A 132 17.55 8.52 7.76
C ASP A 132 16.58 7.36 7.45
N GLU A 133 15.33 7.67 7.15
CA GLU A 133 14.31 6.69 6.79
C GLU A 133 14.50 6.11 5.37
N LEU A 134 15.24 6.82 4.53
CA LEU A 134 15.51 6.45 3.14
C LEU A 134 16.88 5.81 2.92
N ILE A 135 17.69 5.61 3.96
CA ILE A 135 19.01 4.97 3.86
C ILE A 135 18.91 3.52 3.37
N SER A 136 17.92 2.79 3.89
CA SER A 136 17.74 1.37 3.54
C SER A 136 16.81 1.21 2.34
N PRO A 137 17.09 0.28 1.41
CA PRO A 137 16.19 -0.05 0.32
C PRO A 137 14.82 -0.50 0.82
N LEU A 138 13.76 -0.06 0.13
CA LEU A 138 12.36 -0.34 0.48
C LEU A 138 11.64 -1.27 -0.53
N GLU A 139 12.38 -1.89 -1.44
CA GLU A 139 11.80 -2.86 -2.40
C GLU A 139 11.11 -4.04 -1.71
N TRP A 140 11.53 -4.39 -0.49
CA TRP A 140 10.87 -5.41 0.31
C TRP A 140 9.38 -5.11 0.58
N TRP A 141 8.98 -3.83 0.50
CA TRP A 141 7.59 -3.39 0.64
C TRP A 141 6.68 -3.87 -0.51
N GLU A 142 7.26 -4.23 -1.65
CA GLU A 142 6.55 -4.86 -2.76
C GLU A 142 6.18 -6.33 -2.49
N ASN A 143 6.75 -6.95 -1.46
CA ASN A 143 6.55 -8.35 -1.13
C ASN A 143 5.29 -8.55 -0.26
N ALA A 144 4.77 -9.78 -0.28
CA ALA A 144 3.62 -10.14 0.53
C ALA A 144 4.01 -10.33 2.02
N TYR A 145 3.13 -9.94 2.92
CA TYR A 145 3.28 -10.11 4.37
C TYR A 145 2.63 -11.41 4.83
N ARG A 146 3.43 -12.44 5.08
CA ARG A 146 2.94 -13.80 5.38
C ARG A 146 1.92 -13.85 6.54
N PRO A 147 2.13 -13.19 7.68
CA PRO A 147 1.15 -13.24 8.78
C PRO A 147 -0.23 -12.66 8.42
N GLY A 148 -0.32 -11.82 7.38
CA GLY A 148 -1.61 -11.31 6.90
C GLY A 148 -2.49 -12.38 6.23
N LEU A 149 -1.93 -13.54 5.84
CA LEU A 149 -2.70 -14.69 5.36
C LEU A 149 -3.58 -15.30 6.45
N ASP A 150 -3.15 -15.24 7.71
CA ASP A 150 -3.91 -15.79 8.84
C ASP A 150 -5.23 -15.06 9.08
N LEU A 151 -5.35 -13.83 8.58
CA LEU A 151 -6.57 -13.03 8.63
C LEU A 151 -7.58 -13.37 7.51
N ILE A 152 -7.21 -14.23 6.58
CA ILE A 152 -8.08 -14.66 5.49
C ILE A 152 -8.85 -15.89 5.96
N GLN A 153 -10.17 -15.86 5.80
CA GLN A 153 -11.06 -16.92 6.25
C GLN A 153 -10.87 -18.21 5.44
N GLN A 154 -11.02 -19.35 6.10
CA GLN A 154 -11.20 -20.61 5.42
C GLN A 154 -12.57 -20.65 4.71
N PRO A 155 -12.70 -21.29 3.53
CA PRO A 155 -11.67 -22.11 2.84
C PRO A 155 -10.76 -21.33 1.85
N TRP A 156 -10.85 -20.00 1.83
CA TRP A 156 -10.22 -19.15 0.79
C TRP A 156 -8.71 -18.97 0.96
N ARG A 157 -8.17 -19.21 2.16
CA ARG A 157 -6.77 -18.93 2.50
C ARG A 157 -5.78 -19.62 1.56
N GLU A 158 -5.95 -20.91 1.35
CA GLU A 158 -5.05 -21.69 0.49
C GLU A 158 -5.05 -21.18 -0.95
N THR A 159 -6.23 -20.97 -1.52
CA THR A 159 -6.37 -20.42 -2.87
C THR A 159 -5.71 -19.04 -2.99
N VAL A 160 -5.89 -18.17 -1.99
CA VAL A 160 -5.28 -16.84 -1.98
C VAL A 160 -3.76 -16.95 -1.87
N GLN A 161 -3.26 -17.84 -1.02
CA GLN A 161 -1.82 -18.08 -0.89
C GLN A 161 -1.21 -18.54 -2.22
N GLU A 162 -1.75 -19.56 -2.84
CA GLU A 162 -1.28 -20.08 -4.14
C GLU A 162 -1.28 -19.00 -5.24
N ARG A 163 -2.32 -18.17 -5.27
CA ARG A 163 -2.40 -17.04 -6.22
C ARG A 163 -1.35 -15.98 -5.95
N THR A 164 -1.11 -15.66 -4.68
CA THR A 164 -0.09 -14.68 -4.30
C THR A 164 1.31 -15.15 -4.68
N GLU A 165 1.65 -16.40 -4.40
CA GLU A 165 2.97 -16.97 -4.66
C GLU A 165 3.36 -17.00 -6.14
N LYS A 166 2.38 -16.88 -7.05
CA LYS A 166 2.64 -16.74 -8.49
C LYS A 166 3.20 -15.36 -8.86
N TRP A 167 2.94 -14.34 -8.05
CA TRP A 167 3.22 -12.96 -8.38
C TRP A 167 4.23 -12.29 -7.45
N LEU A 168 4.18 -12.64 -6.16
CA LEU A 168 4.96 -11.96 -5.14
C LEU A 168 5.70 -12.96 -4.25
N PRO A 169 6.99 -12.72 -3.97
CA PRO A 169 7.66 -13.37 -2.85
C PRO A 169 7.12 -12.83 -1.53
N TYR A 170 7.40 -13.52 -0.42
CA TYR A 170 7.12 -13.03 0.92
C TYR A 170 8.25 -12.16 1.46
N MET A 171 7.89 -11.22 2.33
CA MET A 171 8.86 -10.45 3.11
C MET A 171 9.72 -11.39 3.96
N GLN A 172 11.04 -11.21 3.89
CA GLN A 172 11.99 -12.01 4.67
C GLN A 172 12.14 -11.48 6.10
N ASP A 173 12.03 -10.17 6.26
CA ASP A 173 12.15 -9.50 7.56
C ASP A 173 10.95 -8.54 7.75
N ASP A 174 9.88 -9.09 8.32
CA ASP A 174 8.65 -8.36 8.61
C ASP A 174 8.78 -7.38 9.78
N LYS A 175 9.87 -7.48 10.57
CA LYS A 175 10.13 -6.54 11.68
C LYS A 175 10.31 -5.12 11.18
N LYS A 176 10.79 -4.95 9.95
CA LYS A 176 10.90 -3.63 9.30
C LYS A 176 9.58 -2.88 9.20
N LEU A 177 8.45 -3.58 9.20
CA LEU A 177 7.12 -2.96 9.21
C LEU A 177 6.89 -2.03 10.42
N HIS A 178 7.61 -2.26 11.50
CA HIS A 178 7.42 -1.56 12.77
C HIS A 178 8.58 -0.61 13.12
N CYS A 179 9.57 -0.49 12.23
CA CYS A 179 10.81 0.22 12.54
C CYS A 179 10.85 1.68 12.07
N VAL A 180 9.92 2.12 11.20
CA VAL A 180 9.92 3.50 10.69
C VAL A 180 9.46 4.47 11.79
N ASN A 181 10.29 5.46 12.11
CA ASN A 181 9.98 6.48 13.12
C ASN A 181 9.98 7.86 12.45
N LEU A 182 8.80 8.38 12.16
CA LEU A 182 8.62 9.73 11.59
C LEU A 182 8.24 10.78 12.63
N PHE A 183 8.33 10.45 13.90
CA PHE A 183 8.16 11.41 14.98
C PHE A 183 9.52 11.74 15.58
N PRO A 184 9.85 13.01 15.77
CA PRO A 184 11.05 13.42 16.45
C PRO A 184 11.10 12.97 17.91
#